data_bdb60d419a1724a5ddf8dceec16b88d9
#
_entry.id   bdb60d419a1724a5ddf8dceec16b88d9
#
_cell.length_a   1.000
_cell.length_b   1.000
_cell.length_c   1.000
_cell.angle_alpha   90.00
_cell.angle_beta   90.00
_cell.angle_gamma   90.00
#
_symmetry.space_group_name_H-M   'P 1'
#
loop_
_entity.id
_entity.type
_entity.pdbx_description
1 polymer ?
#
loop_
_entity_poly.entity_id
_entity_poly.type
_entity_poly.pdbx_seq_one_letter_code
_entity_poly.pdbx_strand_id
1 'polypeptide(L)'
;MTNPQSPSPALALLLSSRRLGLVLSGGSARCSFQVGVLETLLELGVRPALCIAVSGGVWNGAALAAGTVHRLRRYWRAFMRMPYLDVGNLLREHSPYRFSEIHRRTFSRYVGVERLRRPEALPLLIGVTRLRDRQAVYCDARTAADPLTLLLASNYLPPFYTHAPVIDGERYGDGGLADNLPYPRAFAEGCDAVVLVTMKGESEGPPYRGPQDPDHLIPPRFQERMVVIRPRHRLSASFVERRWPVLLQTMDLGRLRAREVILGESHPETDVQAEAGALISILSRLLLTRVLAAGRRPHPPG
;
A
#
# COMPACT_ATOMS: atom_id res chain seq x y z
N MET A 1 -1.66 35.88 -22.99
CA MET A 1 -0.38 35.31 -22.58
C MET A 1 -0.50 35.06 -21.09
N THR A 2 -0.83 33.83 -20.69
CA THR A 2 -0.91 33.42 -19.26
C THR A 2 0.52 33.30 -18.74
N ASN A 3 0.83 34.11 -17.75
CA ASN A 3 2.09 34.06 -16.99
C ASN A 3 2.31 32.61 -16.52
N PRO A 4 3.47 31.98 -16.75
CA PRO A 4 3.73 30.65 -16.21
C PRO A 4 3.65 30.77 -14.68
N GLN A 5 2.59 30.25 -14.10
CA GLN A 5 2.41 30.21 -12.66
C GLN A 5 3.59 29.45 -12.05
N SER A 6 4.23 30.01 -11.05
CA SER A 6 5.26 29.33 -10.28
C SER A 6 4.72 27.97 -9.79
N PRO A 7 5.54 26.92 -9.78
CA PRO A 7 5.08 25.60 -9.33
C PRO A 7 4.55 25.71 -7.89
N SER A 8 3.53 24.92 -7.56
CA SER A 8 3.02 24.88 -6.20
C SER A 8 4.14 24.52 -5.21
N PRO A 9 4.05 24.90 -3.94
CA PRO A 9 5.07 24.54 -2.94
C PRO A 9 5.31 23.01 -2.86
N ALA A 10 4.26 22.22 -2.99
CA ALA A 10 4.36 20.76 -2.99
C ALA A 10 5.15 20.26 -4.23
N LEU A 11 4.82 20.73 -5.42
CA LEU A 11 5.55 20.35 -6.63
C LEU A 11 7.00 20.79 -6.58
N ALA A 12 7.26 22.03 -6.11
CA ALA A 12 8.61 22.55 -5.93
C ALA A 12 9.43 21.66 -5.00
N LEU A 13 8.87 21.27 -3.84
CA LEU A 13 9.53 20.35 -2.90
C LEU A 13 9.88 19.02 -3.58
N LEU A 14 8.92 18.41 -4.32
CA LEU A 14 9.11 17.11 -4.95
C LEU A 14 10.18 17.13 -6.05
N LEU A 15 10.24 18.20 -6.83
CA LEU A 15 11.19 18.33 -7.94
C LEU A 15 12.59 18.77 -7.48
N SER A 16 12.70 19.51 -6.35
CA SER A 16 13.98 19.96 -5.80
C SER A 16 14.65 18.94 -4.86
N SER A 17 13.91 17.89 -4.45
CA SER A 17 14.45 16.85 -3.58
C SER A 17 15.60 16.10 -4.26
N ARG A 18 16.71 15.95 -3.55
CA ARG A 18 17.88 15.18 -4.04
C ARG A 18 17.66 13.68 -3.91
N ARG A 19 16.91 13.26 -2.91
CA ARG A 19 16.58 11.86 -2.63
C ARG A 19 15.14 11.74 -2.13
N LEU A 20 14.21 11.76 -3.07
CA LEU A 20 12.78 11.65 -2.77
C LEU A 20 12.42 10.22 -2.36
N GLY A 21 11.78 10.07 -1.20
CA GLY A 21 11.15 8.83 -0.76
C GLY A 21 9.67 8.77 -1.15
N LEU A 22 9.17 7.59 -1.46
CA LEU A 22 7.75 7.32 -1.63
C LEU A 22 7.33 6.23 -0.65
N VAL A 23 6.30 6.50 0.15
CA VAL A 23 5.73 5.55 1.10
C VAL A 23 4.31 5.20 0.69
N LEU A 24 4.06 3.91 0.45
CA LEU A 24 2.76 3.36 0.07
C LEU A 24 2.20 2.51 1.21
N SER A 25 1.16 3.02 1.88
CA SER A 25 0.53 2.30 2.99
C SER A 25 -0.25 1.07 2.52
N GLY A 26 -0.52 0.16 3.46
CA GLY A 26 -1.46 -0.93 3.28
C GLY A 26 -2.91 -0.47 3.25
N GLY A 27 -3.79 -1.36 2.80
CA GLY A 27 -5.24 -1.08 2.73
C GLY A 27 -6.01 -2.07 1.84
N SER A 28 -5.38 -3.18 1.45
CA SER A 28 -5.97 -4.21 0.57
C SER A 28 -6.51 -3.60 -0.73
N ALA A 29 -7.79 -3.85 -1.09
CA ALA A 29 -8.39 -3.34 -2.33
C ALA A 29 -8.44 -1.81 -2.41
N ARG A 30 -8.46 -1.10 -1.27
CA ARG A 30 -8.39 0.37 -1.23
C ARG A 30 -7.07 0.91 -1.79
N CYS A 31 -6.02 0.10 -1.82
CA CYS A 31 -4.74 0.47 -2.45
C CYS A 31 -4.85 0.72 -3.96
N SER A 32 -6.00 0.43 -4.59
CA SER A 32 -6.31 0.89 -5.95
C SER A 32 -6.20 2.42 -6.09
N PHE A 33 -6.47 3.19 -5.03
CA PHE A 33 -6.24 4.64 -4.98
C PHE A 33 -4.81 5.03 -5.36
N GLN A 34 -3.82 4.27 -4.89
CA GLN A 34 -2.40 4.52 -5.17
C GLN A 34 -2.07 4.44 -6.67
N VAL A 35 -2.85 3.69 -7.45
CA VAL A 35 -2.61 3.57 -8.90
C VAL A 35 -2.71 4.94 -9.57
N GLY A 36 -3.80 5.67 -9.33
CA GLY A 36 -3.98 7.01 -9.87
C GLY A 36 -2.95 8.02 -9.36
N VAL A 37 -2.55 7.89 -8.09
CA VAL A 37 -1.46 8.71 -7.53
C VAL A 37 -0.14 8.45 -8.26
N LEU A 38 0.23 7.18 -8.45
CA LEU A 38 1.47 6.82 -9.16
C LEU A 38 1.47 7.28 -10.62
N GLU A 39 0.34 7.14 -11.32
CA GLU A 39 0.17 7.66 -12.67
C GLU A 39 0.44 9.17 -12.71
N THR A 40 -0.15 9.93 -11.78
CA THR A 40 0.03 11.39 -11.70
C THR A 40 1.47 11.77 -11.36
N LEU A 41 2.11 11.14 -10.38
CA LEU A 41 3.50 11.41 -10.04
C LEU A 41 4.41 11.26 -11.26
N LEU A 42 4.24 10.15 -12.00
CA LEU A 42 5.05 9.87 -13.19
C LEU A 42 4.77 10.86 -14.34
N GLU A 43 3.53 11.28 -14.55
CA GLU A 43 3.12 12.29 -15.53
C GLU A 43 3.76 13.65 -15.23
N LEU A 44 3.85 14.02 -13.94
CA LEU A 44 4.48 15.26 -13.49
C LEU A 44 6.01 15.20 -13.46
N GLY A 45 6.61 14.10 -13.90
CA GLY A 45 8.06 13.93 -13.86
C GLY A 45 8.64 13.65 -12.49
N VAL A 46 7.80 13.44 -11.46
CA VAL A 46 8.26 13.10 -10.11
C VAL A 46 8.81 11.67 -10.10
N ARG A 47 10.08 11.53 -9.71
CA ARG A 47 10.80 10.25 -9.71
C ARG A 47 11.36 9.97 -8.31
N PRO A 48 10.74 9.08 -7.53
CA PRO A 48 11.30 8.66 -6.24
C PRO A 48 12.66 7.97 -6.42
N ALA A 49 13.54 8.17 -5.46
CA ALA A 49 14.81 7.45 -5.36
C ALA A 49 14.70 6.18 -4.49
N LEU A 50 13.64 6.09 -3.70
CA LEU A 50 13.32 4.96 -2.83
C LEU A 50 11.81 4.81 -2.73
N CYS A 51 11.31 3.58 -2.78
CA CYS A 51 9.94 3.25 -2.40
C CYS A 51 9.94 2.34 -1.17
N ILE A 52 9.09 2.64 -0.18
CA ILE A 52 8.78 1.76 0.93
C ILE A 52 7.29 1.44 0.85
N ALA A 53 6.96 0.16 0.82
CA ALA A 53 5.58 -0.27 0.64
C ALA A 53 5.19 -1.36 1.64
N VAL A 54 3.90 -1.37 2.01
CA VAL A 54 3.36 -2.25 3.04
C VAL A 54 2.06 -2.88 2.57
N SER A 55 1.83 -4.16 2.89
CA SER A 55 0.55 -4.86 2.63
C SER A 55 0.10 -4.71 1.18
N GLY A 56 -1.15 -4.36 0.92
CA GLY A 56 -1.66 -4.12 -0.44
C GLY A 56 -0.88 -3.09 -1.25
N GLY A 57 -0.14 -2.17 -0.61
CA GLY A 57 0.72 -1.19 -1.26
C GLY A 57 1.93 -1.80 -1.97
N VAL A 58 2.41 -2.99 -1.54
CA VAL A 58 3.60 -3.63 -2.12
C VAL A 58 3.43 -3.99 -3.59
N TRP A 59 2.20 -4.30 -4.04
CA TRP A 59 1.92 -4.62 -5.43
C TRP A 59 2.11 -3.40 -6.34
N ASN A 60 1.69 -2.24 -5.87
CA ASN A 60 1.85 -0.96 -6.57
C ASN A 60 3.32 -0.49 -6.51
N GLY A 61 3.95 -0.62 -5.34
CA GLY A 61 5.37 -0.33 -5.17
C GLY A 61 6.26 -1.19 -6.06
N ALA A 62 5.96 -2.48 -6.16
CA ALA A 62 6.69 -3.40 -7.02
C ALA A 62 6.51 -3.08 -8.52
N ALA A 63 5.30 -2.67 -8.93
CA ALA A 63 5.06 -2.21 -10.30
C ALA A 63 5.83 -0.92 -10.62
N LEU A 64 5.93 -0.01 -9.65
CA LEU A 64 6.75 1.19 -9.78
C LEU A 64 8.24 0.82 -9.90
N ALA A 65 8.74 -0.02 -9.00
CA ALA A 65 10.14 -0.46 -9.01
C ALA A 65 10.52 -1.20 -10.30
N ALA A 66 9.61 -1.97 -10.86
CA ALA A 66 9.78 -2.70 -12.11
C ALA A 66 9.54 -1.84 -13.38
N GLY A 67 9.19 -0.55 -13.25
CA GLY A 67 8.86 0.32 -14.39
C GLY A 67 7.57 -0.05 -15.12
N THR A 68 6.62 -0.69 -14.44
CA THR A 68 5.39 -1.26 -15.05
C THR A 68 4.09 -0.64 -14.53
N VAL A 69 4.12 0.57 -14.00
CA VAL A 69 2.93 1.30 -13.49
C VAL A 69 1.80 1.35 -14.53
N HIS A 70 2.13 1.53 -15.82
CA HIS A 70 1.18 1.52 -16.92
C HIS A 70 0.36 0.22 -17.05
N ARG A 71 0.77 -0.86 -16.38
CA ARG A 71 0.07 -2.15 -16.35
C ARG A 71 -0.80 -2.35 -15.11
N LEU A 72 -0.72 -1.45 -14.10
CA LEU A 72 -1.41 -1.63 -12.83
C LEU A 72 -2.93 -1.74 -12.98
N ARG A 73 -3.57 -0.91 -13.82
CA ARG A 73 -5.02 -1.01 -14.05
C ARG A 73 -5.41 -2.39 -14.61
N ARG A 74 -4.60 -2.97 -15.50
CA ARG A 74 -4.81 -4.33 -16.03
C ARG A 74 -4.55 -5.40 -14.98
N TYR A 75 -3.50 -5.23 -14.16
CA TYR A 75 -3.20 -6.12 -13.04
C TYR A 75 -4.37 -6.19 -12.05
N TRP A 76 -4.84 -5.05 -11.55
CA TRP A 76 -5.96 -4.98 -10.62
C TRP A 76 -7.24 -5.59 -11.20
N ARG A 77 -7.56 -5.30 -12.48
CA ARG A 77 -8.71 -5.88 -13.16
C ARG A 77 -8.62 -7.40 -13.28
N ALA A 78 -7.45 -7.91 -13.63
CA ALA A 78 -7.21 -9.35 -13.75
C ALA A 78 -7.32 -10.05 -12.40
N PHE A 79 -6.71 -9.47 -11.36
CA PHE A 79 -6.77 -9.96 -9.98
C PHE A 79 -8.22 -10.08 -9.49
N MET A 80 -9.04 -9.05 -9.72
CA MET A 80 -10.43 -9.04 -9.25
C MET A 80 -11.35 -10.01 -10.02
N ARG A 81 -11.00 -10.38 -11.23
CA ARG A 81 -11.79 -11.34 -12.04
C ARG A 81 -11.53 -12.79 -11.69
N MET A 82 -10.43 -13.10 -11.03
CA MET A 82 -10.12 -14.48 -10.69
C MET A 82 -11.00 -14.98 -9.53
N PRO A 83 -11.47 -16.24 -9.60
CA PRO A 83 -12.22 -16.85 -8.50
C PRO A 83 -11.28 -16.97 -7.29
N TYR A 84 -11.66 -16.32 -6.20
CA TYR A 84 -10.85 -16.26 -4.97
C TYR A 84 -11.27 -17.31 -3.94
N LEU A 85 -12.41 -17.97 -4.14
CA LEU A 85 -12.89 -19.06 -3.30
C LEU A 85 -12.77 -20.37 -4.06
N ASP A 86 -12.29 -21.38 -3.37
CA ASP A 86 -12.22 -22.76 -3.82
C ASP A 86 -12.41 -23.68 -2.60
N VAL A 87 -13.53 -24.38 -2.55
CA VAL A 87 -13.83 -25.30 -1.45
C VAL A 87 -12.81 -26.44 -1.36
N GLY A 88 -12.28 -26.91 -2.49
CA GLY A 88 -11.20 -27.90 -2.51
C GLY A 88 -9.90 -27.41 -1.89
N ASN A 89 -9.68 -26.09 -1.89
CA ASN A 89 -8.52 -25.48 -1.23
C ASN A 89 -8.61 -25.56 0.29
N LEU A 90 -9.82 -25.63 0.86
CA LEU A 90 -10.02 -25.81 2.29
C LEU A 90 -9.36 -27.11 2.81
N LEU A 91 -9.44 -28.20 1.98
CA LEU A 91 -8.83 -29.48 2.33
C LEU A 91 -7.30 -29.49 2.12
N ARG A 92 -6.79 -28.73 1.15
CA ARG A 92 -5.36 -28.69 0.82
C ARG A 92 -4.58 -27.68 1.66
N GLU A 93 -5.16 -26.49 1.87
CA GLU A 93 -4.50 -25.32 2.43
C GLU A 93 -5.14 -24.80 3.72
N HIS A 94 -6.16 -25.50 4.25
CA HIS A 94 -6.96 -25.07 5.40
C HIS A 94 -7.59 -23.68 5.27
N SER A 95 -7.76 -23.21 4.02
CA SER A 95 -8.45 -21.97 3.67
C SER A 95 -9.22 -22.10 2.36
N PRO A 96 -10.43 -21.55 2.28
CA PRO A 96 -11.14 -21.46 1.02
C PRO A 96 -10.58 -20.38 0.09
N TYR A 97 -9.63 -19.57 0.54
CA TYR A 97 -9.10 -18.44 -0.23
C TYR A 97 -7.86 -18.80 -1.03
N ARG A 98 -7.79 -18.33 -2.28
CA ARG A 98 -6.68 -18.58 -3.23
C ARG A 98 -5.84 -17.33 -3.48
N PHE A 99 -5.77 -16.41 -2.54
CA PHE A 99 -5.09 -15.12 -2.78
C PHE A 99 -3.62 -15.26 -3.13
N SER A 100 -2.89 -16.15 -2.46
CA SER A 100 -1.46 -16.39 -2.78
C SER A 100 -1.26 -16.84 -4.23
N GLU A 101 -2.07 -17.79 -4.71
CA GLU A 101 -2.00 -18.28 -6.09
C GLU A 101 -2.36 -17.17 -7.09
N ILE A 102 -3.44 -16.42 -6.81
CA ILE A 102 -3.89 -15.34 -7.68
C ILE A 102 -2.82 -14.26 -7.81
N HIS A 103 -2.21 -13.86 -6.68
CA HIS A 103 -1.11 -12.89 -6.69
C HIS A 103 0.09 -13.41 -7.47
N ARG A 104 0.54 -14.65 -7.23
CA ARG A 104 1.66 -15.25 -7.98
C ARG A 104 1.40 -15.19 -9.47
N ARG A 105 0.24 -15.64 -9.91
CA ARG A 105 -0.14 -15.71 -11.33
C ARG A 105 -0.27 -14.32 -11.98
N THR A 106 -0.97 -13.40 -11.32
CA THR A 106 -1.21 -12.06 -11.89
C THR A 106 0.05 -11.21 -11.84
N PHE A 107 0.81 -11.27 -10.75
CA PHE A 107 2.03 -10.51 -10.60
C PHE A 107 3.10 -10.92 -11.63
N SER A 108 3.36 -12.21 -11.79
CA SER A 108 4.31 -12.69 -12.79
C SER A 108 3.94 -12.25 -14.22
N ARG A 109 2.64 -12.22 -14.53
CA ARG A 109 2.14 -11.81 -15.85
C ARG A 109 2.26 -10.30 -16.11
N TYR A 110 1.95 -9.45 -15.13
CA TYR A 110 1.79 -8.00 -15.34
C TYR A 110 2.97 -7.18 -14.86
N VAL A 111 3.72 -7.64 -13.88
CA VAL A 111 4.86 -6.91 -13.30
C VAL A 111 6.18 -7.59 -13.63
N GLY A 112 6.31 -8.88 -13.31
CA GLY A 112 7.53 -9.66 -13.48
C GLY A 112 8.52 -9.47 -12.34
N VAL A 113 8.78 -10.56 -11.59
CA VAL A 113 9.61 -10.52 -10.37
C VAL A 113 11.08 -10.22 -10.70
N GLU A 114 11.56 -10.76 -11.81
CA GLU A 114 12.93 -10.60 -12.31
C GLU A 114 13.29 -9.13 -12.58
N ARG A 115 12.28 -8.29 -12.85
CA ARG A 115 12.48 -6.85 -13.07
C ARG A 115 12.89 -6.12 -11.80
N LEU A 116 12.52 -6.63 -10.62
CA LEU A 116 12.88 -6.04 -9.34
C LEU A 116 14.38 -6.16 -9.04
N ARG A 117 15.05 -7.16 -9.64
CA ARG A 117 16.48 -7.43 -9.44
C ARG A 117 17.40 -6.69 -10.42
N ARG A 118 16.84 -5.96 -11.36
CA ARG A 118 17.63 -5.22 -12.33
C ARG A 118 18.38 -4.07 -11.66
N PRO A 119 19.58 -3.75 -12.08
CA PRO A 119 20.34 -2.64 -11.52
C PRO A 119 19.62 -1.29 -11.58
N GLU A 120 18.83 -1.08 -12.65
CA GLU A 120 18.05 0.13 -12.89
C GLU A 120 16.71 0.14 -12.14
N ALA A 121 16.33 -0.95 -11.48
CA ALA A 121 15.10 -0.99 -10.70
C ALA A 121 15.14 -0.01 -9.52
N LEU A 122 14.03 0.69 -9.31
CA LEU A 122 13.92 1.56 -8.14
C LEU A 122 14.09 0.71 -6.86
N PRO A 123 14.95 1.13 -5.91
CA PRO A 123 15.02 0.51 -4.60
C PRO A 123 13.64 0.40 -3.96
N LEU A 124 13.24 -0.83 -3.59
CA LEU A 124 11.96 -1.11 -2.95
C LEU A 124 12.19 -1.84 -1.63
N LEU A 125 11.89 -1.17 -0.53
CA LEU A 125 11.82 -1.80 0.78
C LEU A 125 10.38 -2.28 1.03
N ILE A 126 10.25 -3.56 1.32
CA ILE A 126 8.98 -4.19 1.66
C ILE A 126 8.89 -4.29 3.17
N GLY A 127 7.89 -3.62 3.76
CA GLY A 127 7.59 -3.71 5.17
C GLY A 127 6.85 -5.01 5.49
N VAL A 128 7.36 -5.77 6.45
CA VAL A 128 6.76 -6.99 7.00
C VAL A 128 6.77 -6.94 8.51
N THR A 129 5.89 -7.68 9.16
CA THR A 129 5.89 -7.86 10.61
C THR A 129 6.53 -9.19 10.95
N ARG A 130 7.63 -9.19 11.70
CA ARG A 130 8.22 -10.42 12.23
C ARG A 130 7.31 -10.97 13.33
N LEU A 131 6.81 -12.20 13.15
CA LEU A 131 5.71 -12.70 13.99
C LEU A 131 6.14 -13.03 15.42
N ARG A 132 7.41 -13.39 15.66
CA ARG A 132 7.89 -13.78 17.01
C ARG A 132 7.86 -12.62 18.02
N ASP A 133 8.14 -11.39 17.59
CA ASP A 133 8.25 -10.21 18.44
C ASP A 133 7.41 -9.01 17.98
N ARG A 134 6.68 -9.17 16.87
CA ARG A 134 5.81 -8.15 16.25
C ARG A 134 6.54 -6.88 15.81
N GLN A 135 7.84 -6.96 15.57
CA GLN A 135 8.62 -5.83 15.10
C GLN A 135 8.47 -5.63 13.59
N ALA A 136 8.45 -4.36 13.17
CA ALA A 136 8.54 -4.02 11.77
C ALA A 136 9.94 -4.34 11.22
N VAL A 137 9.98 -5.04 10.10
CA VAL A 137 11.21 -5.35 9.35
C VAL A 137 11.04 -4.87 7.92
N TYR A 138 12.10 -4.28 7.36
CA TYR A 138 12.10 -3.74 6.00
C TYR A 138 13.15 -4.47 5.18
N CYS A 139 12.68 -5.22 4.17
CA CYS A 139 13.54 -6.06 3.33
C CYS A 139 13.65 -5.46 1.92
N ASP A 140 14.85 -5.36 1.38
CA ASP A 140 15.07 -4.89 -0.01
C ASP A 140 14.65 -5.98 -1.00
N ALA A 141 13.68 -5.66 -1.86
CA ALA A 141 13.18 -6.58 -2.87
C ALA A 141 14.24 -6.98 -3.92
N ARG A 142 15.28 -6.15 -4.12
CA ARG A 142 16.34 -6.43 -5.09
C ARG A 142 17.28 -7.54 -4.64
N THR A 143 17.54 -7.61 -3.32
CA THR A 143 18.47 -8.56 -2.71
C THR A 143 17.77 -9.79 -2.13
N ALA A 144 16.44 -9.78 -2.05
CA ALA A 144 15.66 -10.90 -1.54
C ALA A 144 15.87 -12.16 -2.40
N ALA A 145 16.07 -13.32 -1.75
CA ALA A 145 16.20 -14.62 -2.43
C ALA A 145 14.95 -14.93 -3.27
N ASP A 146 13.76 -14.66 -2.72
CA ASP A 146 12.47 -14.72 -3.44
C ASP A 146 11.64 -13.44 -3.17
N PRO A 147 11.74 -12.42 -4.04
CA PRO A 147 10.96 -11.20 -3.88
C PRO A 147 9.46 -11.43 -3.88
N LEU A 148 8.95 -12.43 -4.59
CA LEU A 148 7.52 -12.72 -4.63
C LEU A 148 7.01 -13.26 -3.29
N THR A 149 7.76 -14.15 -2.66
CA THR A 149 7.44 -14.63 -1.32
C THR A 149 7.50 -13.49 -0.30
N LEU A 150 8.44 -12.56 -0.44
CA LEU A 150 8.50 -11.35 0.41
C LEU A 150 7.27 -10.44 0.22
N LEU A 151 6.82 -10.21 -1.02
CA LEU A 151 5.58 -9.47 -1.31
C LEU A 151 4.36 -10.16 -0.66
N LEU A 152 4.27 -11.48 -0.75
CA LEU A 152 3.20 -12.27 -0.12
C LEU A 152 3.27 -12.19 1.40
N ALA A 153 4.47 -12.18 1.99
CA ALA A 153 4.64 -12.04 3.43
C ALA A 153 4.06 -10.72 3.94
N SER A 154 4.29 -9.62 3.22
CA SER A 154 3.70 -8.32 3.55
C SER A 154 2.17 -8.29 3.45
N ASN A 155 1.56 -9.26 2.80
CA ASN A 155 0.10 -9.39 2.68
C ASN A 155 -0.47 -10.54 3.52
N TYR A 156 0.36 -11.26 4.28
CA TYR A 156 -0.11 -12.38 5.07
C TYR A 156 -1.01 -11.91 6.22
N LEU A 157 -2.29 -12.17 6.05
CA LEU A 157 -3.33 -11.85 7.03
C LEU A 157 -4.35 -13.00 7.08
N PRO A 158 -4.39 -13.79 8.17
CA PRO A 158 -5.43 -14.79 8.35
C PRO A 158 -6.83 -14.15 8.43
N PRO A 159 -7.90 -14.78 7.92
CA PRO A 159 -7.93 -16.12 7.30
C PRO A 159 -7.68 -16.13 5.78
N PHE A 160 -7.32 -14.98 5.18
CA PHE A 160 -7.15 -14.86 3.72
C PHE A 160 -5.91 -15.61 3.20
N TYR A 161 -4.92 -15.79 4.07
CA TYR A 161 -3.69 -16.55 3.82
C TYR A 161 -3.49 -17.53 4.97
N THR A 162 -3.09 -18.76 4.68
CA THR A 162 -3.02 -19.84 5.66
C THR A 162 -1.66 -20.05 6.25
N HIS A 163 -0.62 -19.88 5.45
CA HIS A 163 0.73 -20.16 5.86
C HIS A 163 1.56 -18.87 5.86
N ALA A 164 2.02 -18.47 7.05
CA ALA A 164 2.96 -17.38 7.18
C ALA A 164 4.24 -17.74 6.42
N PRO A 165 4.65 -16.93 5.42
CA PRO A 165 5.89 -17.16 4.71
C PRO A 165 7.08 -17.21 5.67
N VAL A 166 7.98 -18.18 5.43
CA VAL A 166 9.26 -18.31 6.13
C VAL A 166 10.34 -17.78 5.20
N ILE A 167 11.11 -16.80 5.65
CA ILE A 167 12.22 -16.19 4.92
C ILE A 167 13.42 -16.20 5.88
N ASP A 168 14.51 -16.82 5.49
CA ASP A 168 15.72 -16.95 6.29
C ASP A 168 15.46 -17.50 7.72
N GLY A 169 14.57 -18.50 7.83
CA GLY A 169 14.18 -19.15 9.07
C GLY A 169 13.18 -18.38 9.94
N GLU A 170 12.81 -17.15 9.58
CA GLU A 170 11.86 -16.34 10.32
C GLU A 170 10.47 -16.32 9.65
N ARG A 171 9.42 -16.26 10.48
CA ARG A 171 8.03 -16.13 10.01
C ARG A 171 7.62 -14.66 9.97
N TYR A 172 7.03 -14.28 8.85
CA TYR A 172 6.56 -12.91 8.64
C TYR A 172 5.07 -12.85 8.37
N GLY A 173 4.48 -11.70 8.69
CA GLY A 173 3.08 -11.36 8.46
C GLY A 173 2.94 -9.96 7.87
N ASP A 174 1.68 -9.56 7.65
CA ASP A 174 1.33 -8.27 7.07
C ASP A 174 2.08 -7.12 7.76
N GLY A 175 2.78 -6.33 6.97
CA GLY A 175 3.61 -5.24 7.48
C GLY A 175 2.82 -4.16 8.20
N GLY A 176 1.55 -3.97 7.83
CA GLY A 176 0.65 -3.01 8.47
C GLY A 176 0.28 -3.36 9.92
N LEU A 177 0.58 -4.58 10.38
CA LEU A 177 0.40 -4.96 11.78
C LEU A 177 1.40 -4.26 12.71
N ALA A 178 2.61 -4.00 12.25
CA ALA A 178 3.66 -3.33 13.01
C ALA A 178 3.80 -1.85 12.61
N ASP A 179 3.90 -1.55 11.31
CA ASP A 179 4.02 -0.18 10.82
C ASP A 179 3.37 -0.02 9.44
N ASN A 180 2.22 0.65 9.39
CA ASN A 180 1.49 0.88 8.13
C ASN A 180 1.91 2.17 7.41
N LEU A 181 2.65 3.07 8.06
CA LEU A 181 3.10 4.34 7.49
C LEU A 181 4.60 4.56 7.78
N PRO A 182 5.49 3.79 7.14
CA PRO A 182 6.92 3.78 7.45
C PRO A 182 7.69 4.99 6.90
N TYR A 183 7.12 6.20 6.97
CA TYR A 183 7.82 7.41 6.52
C TYR A 183 9.08 7.71 7.35
N PRO A 184 9.15 7.42 8.68
CA PRO A 184 10.39 7.63 9.42
C PRO A 184 11.53 6.76 8.89
N ARG A 185 11.20 5.55 8.40
CA ARG A 185 12.20 4.70 7.75
C ARG A 185 12.74 5.33 6.47
N ALA A 186 11.90 5.99 5.66
CA ALA A 186 12.38 6.69 4.47
C ALA A 186 13.39 7.80 4.80
N PHE A 187 13.14 8.56 5.86
CA PHE A 187 14.11 9.56 6.34
C PHE A 187 15.39 8.90 6.89
N ALA A 188 15.27 7.79 7.59
CA ALA A 188 16.44 7.02 8.08
C ALA A 188 17.28 6.44 6.93
N GLU A 189 16.66 6.16 5.78
CA GLU A 189 17.35 5.77 4.53
C GLU A 189 17.95 6.97 3.77
N GLY A 190 17.94 8.15 4.37
CA GLY A 190 18.56 9.37 3.82
C GLY A 190 17.69 10.13 2.82
N CYS A 191 16.38 9.88 2.77
CA CYS A 191 15.48 10.72 1.98
C CYS A 191 15.37 12.11 2.61
N ASP A 192 15.45 13.14 1.79
CA ASP A 192 15.32 14.53 2.22
C ASP A 192 13.87 15.03 2.16
N ALA A 193 13.05 14.43 1.29
CA ALA A 193 11.61 14.62 1.24
C ALA A 193 10.87 13.29 1.03
N VAL A 194 9.60 13.22 1.43
CA VAL A 194 8.78 12.00 1.33
C VAL A 194 7.39 12.32 0.79
N VAL A 195 6.95 11.56 -0.21
CA VAL A 195 5.53 11.43 -0.57
C VAL A 195 4.96 10.28 0.24
N LEU A 196 3.94 10.56 1.04
CA LEU A 196 3.19 9.55 1.80
C LEU A 196 1.81 9.37 1.18
N VAL A 197 1.50 8.15 0.72
CA VAL A 197 0.17 7.81 0.19
C VAL A 197 -0.53 6.87 1.16
N THR A 198 -1.64 7.34 1.76
CA THR A 198 -2.44 6.56 2.71
C THR A 198 -3.91 6.50 2.32
N MET A 199 -4.60 5.46 2.81
CA MET A 199 -5.99 5.18 2.45
C MET A 199 -7.00 5.75 3.45
N LYS A 200 -6.54 6.34 4.58
CA LYS A 200 -7.42 6.96 5.58
C LYS A 200 -7.81 8.36 5.12
N GLY A 201 -9.11 8.62 4.98
CA GLY A 201 -9.63 9.92 4.57
C GLY A 201 -9.31 11.05 5.55
N GLU A 202 -9.25 12.28 5.06
CA GLU A 202 -9.03 13.47 5.92
C GLU A 202 -10.15 13.62 6.94
N SER A 203 -11.41 13.38 6.54
CA SER A 203 -12.58 13.40 7.43
C SER A 203 -12.58 12.30 8.50
N GLU A 204 -11.74 11.29 8.36
CA GLU A 204 -11.57 10.21 9.35
C GLU A 204 -10.51 10.55 10.43
N GLY A 205 -9.96 11.75 10.40
CA GLY A 205 -8.94 12.24 11.32
C GLY A 205 -7.50 12.13 10.77
N PRO A 206 -6.48 12.37 11.60
CA PRO A 206 -5.10 12.42 11.15
C PRO A 206 -4.61 11.07 10.62
N PRO A 207 -3.58 11.05 9.75
CA PRO A 207 -2.92 9.82 9.36
C PRO A 207 -2.29 9.16 10.59
N TYR A 208 -2.21 7.82 10.60
CA TYR A 208 -1.63 7.04 11.69
C TYR A 208 -0.50 6.15 11.17
N ARG A 209 0.50 5.90 11.99
CA ARG A 209 1.62 5.01 11.64
C ARG A 209 1.26 3.55 11.74
N GLY A 210 0.56 3.18 12.80
CA GLY A 210 0.12 1.82 13.03
C GLY A 210 -0.90 1.74 14.17
N PRO A 211 -1.47 0.57 14.41
CA PRO A 211 -2.48 0.38 15.46
C PRO A 211 -1.94 0.61 16.88
N GLN A 212 -0.62 0.65 17.03
CA GLN A 212 0.07 0.84 18.32
C GLN A 212 0.53 2.27 18.56
N ASP A 213 0.35 3.17 17.59
CA ASP A 213 0.70 4.58 17.71
C ASP A 213 -0.56 5.40 18.04
N PRO A 214 -0.79 5.76 19.31
CA PRO A 214 -2.02 6.45 19.72
C PRO A 214 -2.11 7.87 19.17
N ASP A 215 -1.00 8.54 18.93
CA ASP A 215 -0.99 9.95 18.56
C ASP A 215 -1.29 10.20 17.09
N HIS A 216 -1.01 9.20 16.23
CA HIS A 216 -1.35 9.20 14.81
C HIS A 216 -0.92 10.43 13.99
N LEU A 217 -0.22 11.39 14.62
CA LEU A 217 0.21 12.64 14.01
C LEU A 217 1.60 12.48 13.39
N ILE A 218 1.80 13.16 12.27
CA ILE A 218 3.14 13.33 11.73
C ILE A 218 3.87 14.38 12.58
N PRO A 219 4.99 14.03 13.24
CA PRO A 219 5.74 14.99 14.04
C PRO A 219 6.16 16.22 13.23
N PRO A 220 6.15 17.42 13.81
CA PRO A 220 6.46 18.67 13.10
C PRO A 220 7.76 18.64 12.30
N ARG A 221 8.80 17.98 12.84
CA ARG A 221 10.11 17.82 12.16
C ARG A 221 10.05 17.16 10.78
N PHE A 222 8.96 16.44 10.47
CA PHE A 222 8.76 15.78 9.17
C PHE A 222 7.79 16.54 8.27
N GLN A 223 6.86 17.32 8.84
CA GLN A 223 5.73 17.90 8.10
C GLN A 223 6.17 18.75 6.90
N GLU A 224 7.17 19.62 7.08
CA GLU A 224 7.67 20.50 6.01
C GLU A 224 8.37 19.76 4.86
N ARG A 225 8.77 18.50 5.11
CA ARG A 225 9.47 17.64 4.16
C ARG A 225 8.58 16.52 3.62
N MET A 226 7.27 16.64 3.82
CA MET A 226 6.32 15.60 3.41
C MET A 226 5.20 16.17 2.55
N VAL A 227 4.86 15.43 1.50
CA VAL A 227 3.62 15.62 0.75
C VAL A 227 2.73 14.41 1.04
N VAL A 228 1.62 14.64 1.76
CA VAL A 228 0.69 13.57 2.14
C VAL A 228 -0.48 13.57 1.16
N ILE A 229 -0.63 12.46 0.43
CA ILE A 229 -1.73 12.27 -0.53
C ILE A 229 -2.67 11.22 0.05
N ARG A 230 -3.92 11.64 0.32
CA ARG A 230 -4.97 10.80 0.90
C ARG A 230 -6.35 11.25 0.42
N PRO A 231 -7.38 10.38 0.47
CA PRO A 231 -8.73 10.81 0.11
C PRO A 231 -9.23 11.90 1.09
N ARG A 232 -10.12 12.78 0.65
CA ARG A 232 -10.81 13.73 1.55
C ARG A 232 -11.76 12.99 2.50
N HIS A 233 -12.50 12.05 1.95
CA HIS A 233 -13.46 11.23 2.69
C HIS A 233 -13.08 9.76 2.66
N ARG A 234 -13.80 8.98 3.44
CA ARG A 234 -13.65 7.52 3.44
C ARG A 234 -13.91 6.97 2.05
N LEU A 235 -13.01 6.10 1.57
CA LEU A 235 -13.17 5.45 0.29
C LEU A 235 -14.41 4.52 0.27
N SER A 236 -15.17 4.55 -0.83
CA SER A 236 -16.27 3.61 -1.09
C SER A 236 -15.80 2.17 -1.25
N ALA A 237 -14.58 1.98 -1.74
CA ALA A 237 -13.97 0.67 -1.82
C ALA A 237 -13.82 0.06 -0.42
N SER A 238 -14.41 -1.11 -0.20
CA SER A 238 -14.22 -1.90 1.02
C SER A 238 -12.81 -2.53 1.05
N PHE A 239 -12.44 -3.09 2.20
CA PHE A 239 -11.17 -3.81 2.34
C PHE A 239 -11.07 -4.99 1.35
N VAL A 240 -12.18 -5.69 1.12
CA VAL A 240 -12.28 -6.83 0.19
C VAL A 240 -13.09 -6.50 -1.06
N GLU A 241 -13.03 -5.25 -1.54
CA GLU A 241 -13.75 -4.81 -2.72
C GLU A 241 -13.35 -5.58 -3.98
N ARG A 242 -14.35 -5.98 -4.76
CA ARG A 242 -14.14 -6.74 -6.01
C ARG A 242 -14.85 -6.15 -7.22
N ARG A 243 -15.73 -5.18 -7.00
CA ARG A 243 -16.46 -4.53 -8.09
C ARG A 243 -15.51 -3.62 -8.85
N TRP A 244 -15.21 -4.00 -10.09
CA TRP A 244 -14.28 -3.23 -10.93
C TRP A 244 -14.65 -1.75 -11.09
N PRO A 245 -15.92 -1.35 -11.29
CA PRO A 245 -16.27 0.07 -11.37
C PRO A 245 -15.87 0.86 -10.13
N VAL A 246 -16.04 0.30 -8.92
CA VAL A 246 -15.65 0.94 -7.65
C VAL A 246 -14.13 1.11 -7.56
N LEU A 247 -13.36 0.10 -7.97
CA LEU A 247 -11.91 0.20 -7.97
C LEU A 247 -11.41 1.21 -9.01
N LEU A 248 -12.04 1.25 -10.18
CA LEU A 248 -11.71 2.22 -11.22
C LEU A 248 -11.96 3.65 -10.73
N GLN A 249 -13.13 3.90 -10.13
CA GLN A 249 -13.45 5.18 -9.50
C GLN A 249 -12.45 5.53 -8.39
N THR A 250 -12.02 4.54 -7.58
CA THR A 250 -11.01 4.76 -6.54
C THR A 250 -9.66 5.14 -7.14
N MET A 251 -9.27 4.56 -8.27
CA MET A 251 -8.04 4.94 -8.99
C MET A 251 -8.15 6.38 -9.53
N ASP A 252 -9.27 6.72 -10.12
CA ASP A 252 -9.49 8.06 -10.68
C ASP A 252 -9.53 9.12 -9.57
N LEU A 253 -10.14 8.80 -8.42
CA LEU A 253 -10.06 9.65 -7.23
C LEU A 253 -8.61 9.85 -6.76
N GLY A 254 -7.78 8.81 -6.79
CA GLY A 254 -6.36 8.92 -6.47
C GLY A 254 -5.61 9.89 -7.40
N ARG A 255 -5.96 9.86 -8.70
CA ARG A 255 -5.42 10.80 -9.70
C ARG A 255 -5.81 12.25 -9.38
N LEU A 256 -7.09 12.50 -9.12
CA LEU A 256 -7.60 13.84 -8.80
C LEU A 256 -6.97 14.37 -7.52
N ARG A 257 -6.93 13.56 -6.46
CA ARG A 257 -6.32 13.97 -5.19
C ARG A 257 -4.82 14.27 -5.31
N ALA A 258 -4.08 13.49 -6.10
CA ALA A 258 -2.67 13.80 -6.35
C ALA A 258 -2.51 15.16 -7.05
N ARG A 259 -3.36 15.47 -8.04
CA ARG A 259 -3.34 16.77 -8.72
C ARG A 259 -3.71 17.92 -7.81
N GLU A 260 -4.74 17.76 -6.96
CA GLU A 260 -5.10 18.77 -5.95
C GLU A 260 -3.92 19.08 -5.01
N VAL A 261 -3.33 18.03 -4.42
CA VAL A 261 -2.28 18.19 -3.41
C VAL A 261 -0.99 18.72 -4.03
N ILE A 262 -0.63 18.23 -5.22
CA ILE A 262 0.65 18.57 -5.85
C ILE A 262 0.57 19.86 -6.64
N LEU A 263 -0.54 20.12 -7.35
CA LEU A 263 -0.68 21.27 -8.26
C LEU A 263 -1.53 22.41 -7.68
N GLY A 264 -2.28 22.15 -6.60
CA GLY A 264 -3.26 23.11 -6.05
C GLY A 264 -4.52 23.22 -6.92
N GLU A 265 -4.79 22.24 -7.80
CA GLU A 265 -6.02 22.20 -8.60
C GLU A 265 -7.24 21.98 -7.69
N SER A 266 -8.41 22.43 -8.15
CA SER A 266 -9.68 22.18 -7.43
C SER A 266 -10.49 21.14 -8.19
N HIS A 267 -10.84 20.05 -7.50
CA HIS A 267 -11.62 18.93 -8.04
C HIS A 267 -12.80 18.64 -7.10
N PRO A 268 -13.98 19.26 -7.33
CA PRO A 268 -15.17 19.05 -6.47
C PRO A 268 -15.55 17.57 -6.32
N GLU A 269 -15.24 16.74 -7.30
CA GLU A 269 -15.49 15.29 -7.27
C GLU A 269 -14.80 14.58 -6.10
N THR A 270 -13.74 15.18 -5.55
CA THR A 270 -13.03 14.60 -4.39
C THR A 270 -13.80 14.82 -3.07
N ASP A 271 -14.76 15.74 -3.05
CA ASP A 271 -15.59 16.04 -1.89
C ASP A 271 -16.85 15.16 -1.81
N VAL A 272 -17.14 14.38 -2.85
CA VAL A 272 -18.29 13.46 -2.84
C VAL A 272 -18.02 12.36 -1.83
N GLN A 273 -18.86 12.32 -0.76
CA GLN A 273 -18.92 11.16 0.13
C GLN A 273 -19.44 9.97 -0.68
N ALA A 274 -18.59 9.00 -0.90
CA ALA A 274 -19.07 7.75 -1.45
C ALA A 274 -19.96 7.09 -0.39
N GLU A 275 -21.25 6.94 -0.68
CA GLU A 275 -22.19 6.16 0.11
C GLU A 275 -21.68 4.71 0.18
N ALA A 276 -20.89 4.43 1.19
CA ALA A 276 -20.34 3.11 1.43
C ALA A 276 -21.45 2.24 2.01
N GLY A 277 -21.68 1.09 1.42
CA GLY A 277 -22.49 0.06 2.03
C GLY A 277 -22.00 -0.23 3.46
N ALA A 278 -22.65 0.35 4.45
CA ALA A 278 -22.23 0.35 5.85
C ALA A 278 -22.06 -1.06 6.42
N LEU A 279 -22.82 -2.03 5.92
CA LEU A 279 -22.83 -3.42 6.42
C LEU A 279 -21.49 -4.15 6.18
N ILE A 280 -20.89 -4.02 5.00
CA ILE A 280 -19.64 -4.71 4.64
C ILE A 280 -18.47 -4.13 5.44
N SER A 281 -18.52 -2.84 5.77
CA SER A 281 -17.52 -2.18 6.59
C SER A 281 -17.54 -2.67 8.05
N ILE A 282 -18.72 -2.93 8.59
CA ILE A 282 -18.89 -3.47 9.96
C ILE A 282 -18.35 -4.89 10.03
N LEU A 283 -18.66 -5.74 9.05
CA LEU A 283 -18.17 -7.11 8.99
C LEU A 283 -16.65 -7.17 8.84
N SER A 284 -16.06 -6.29 8.03
CA SER A 284 -14.59 -6.21 7.87
C SER A 284 -13.90 -5.77 9.17
N ARG A 285 -14.48 -4.84 9.93
CA ARG A 285 -13.95 -4.44 11.24
C ARG A 285 -14.06 -5.55 12.27
N LEU A 286 -15.18 -6.25 12.31
CA LEU A 286 -15.40 -7.37 13.26
C LEU A 286 -14.45 -8.54 12.96
N LEU A 287 -14.20 -8.86 11.68
CA LEU A 287 -13.24 -9.88 11.29
C LEU A 287 -11.80 -9.48 11.67
N LEU A 288 -11.40 -8.24 11.39
CA LEU A 288 -10.06 -7.74 11.75
C LEU A 288 -9.85 -7.75 13.26
N THR A 289 -10.85 -7.31 14.04
CA THR A 289 -10.80 -7.29 15.51
C THR A 289 -10.71 -8.72 16.08
N ARG A 290 -11.45 -9.67 15.52
CA ARG A 290 -11.38 -11.09 15.94
C ARG A 290 -10.04 -11.74 15.59
N VAL A 291 -9.47 -11.45 14.44
CA VAL A 291 -8.14 -11.96 14.03
C VAL A 291 -7.05 -11.42 14.94
N LEU A 292 -7.11 -10.12 15.28
CA LEU A 292 -6.17 -9.50 16.22
C LEU A 292 -6.33 -10.03 17.65
N ALA A 293 -7.56 -10.37 18.05
CA ALA A 293 -7.84 -10.96 19.37
C ALA A 293 -7.42 -12.43 19.45
N ALA A 294 -7.61 -13.22 18.40
CA ALA A 294 -7.20 -14.63 18.36
C ALA A 294 -5.67 -14.82 18.44
N GLY A 295 -4.90 -13.84 17.94
CA GLY A 295 -3.43 -13.83 18.09
C GLY A 295 -2.93 -13.50 19.50
N ARG A 296 -3.81 -13.22 20.46
CA ARG A 296 -3.48 -12.89 21.86
C ARG A 296 -3.57 -14.08 22.84
N ARG A 297 -3.70 -15.32 22.37
CA ARG A 297 -3.68 -16.46 23.29
C ARG A 297 -2.27 -16.60 23.89
N PRO A 298 -2.13 -16.51 25.22
CA PRO A 298 -0.85 -16.82 25.88
C PRO A 298 -0.49 -18.27 25.62
N HIS A 299 0.79 -18.55 25.40
CA HIS A 299 1.32 -19.90 25.47
C HIS A 299 0.98 -20.49 26.86
N PRO A 300 0.52 -21.75 26.96
CA PRO A 300 0.46 -22.40 28.26
C PRO A 300 1.88 -22.47 28.82
N PRO A 301 2.04 -22.29 30.15
CA PRO A 301 3.34 -22.48 30.79
C PRO A 301 3.75 -23.95 30.65
N GLY A 302 4.96 -24.14 30.08
CA GLY A 302 5.62 -25.44 30.09
C GLY A 302 6.19 -25.78 31.43
#